data_2727ff404ac40b252528d419ad850242
#
_entry.id   2727ff404ac40b252528d419ad850242
#
_cell.length_a   1.000
_cell.length_b   1.000
_cell.length_c   1.000
_cell.angle_alpha   90.00
_cell.angle_beta   90.00
_cell.angle_gamma   90.00
#
_symmetry.space_group_name_H-M   'P 1'
#
loop_
_entity.id
_entity.type
_entity.pdbx_description
1 polymer ?
#
loop_
_entity_poly.entity_id
_entity_poly.type
_entity_poly.pdbx_seq_one_letter_code
_entity_poly.pdbx_strand_id
1 'polypeptide(L)'
;DSREEAIQLAMENNIKREEAETMPKSVTFIASTLQDNKILMKNDPGYLANLQALPLVERERLLYGNWKIKAAAGLMFKRTQVNMVSEIPKDIILWCRGWDLAATSEDEEGNPAYTAGVLIGKRRCGRYIVADVINKRLSASDVRKLVLMTAQADRAAYGRVVQRLPQD
;
A
#
# COMPACT_ATOMS: atom_id res chain seq x y z
N ASP A 1 30.21 12.07 -3.94
CA ASP A 1 29.69 13.01 -4.94
C ASP A 1 28.45 12.36 -5.59
N SER A 2 27.33 13.04 -5.53
CA SER A 2 26.02 12.48 -5.90
C SER A 2 25.93 11.97 -7.35
N ARG A 3 26.80 12.48 -8.23
CA ARG A 3 26.86 12.05 -9.65
C ARG A 3 27.53 10.69 -9.78
N GLU A 4 28.62 10.45 -9.09
CA GLU A 4 29.34 9.18 -9.11
C GLU A 4 28.49 8.07 -8.48
N GLU A 5 27.79 8.36 -7.39
CA GLU A 5 26.83 7.43 -6.80
C GLU A 5 25.67 7.08 -7.73
N ALA A 6 25.15 8.05 -8.51
CA ALA A 6 24.10 7.79 -9.50
C ALA A 6 24.61 6.93 -10.68
N ILE A 7 25.84 7.15 -11.13
CA ILE A 7 26.49 6.33 -12.15
C ILE A 7 26.69 4.90 -11.63
N GLN A 8 27.18 4.76 -10.41
CA GLN A 8 27.37 3.46 -9.76
C GLN A 8 26.05 2.68 -9.64
N LEU A 9 24.99 3.35 -9.20
CA LEU A 9 23.66 2.75 -9.09
C LEU A 9 23.10 2.31 -10.46
N ALA A 10 23.35 3.10 -11.52
CA ALA A 10 22.96 2.73 -12.87
C ALA A 10 23.72 1.49 -13.37
N MET A 11 25.02 1.39 -13.07
CA MET A 11 25.83 0.23 -13.41
C MET A 11 25.38 -1.04 -12.65
N GLU A 12 24.97 -0.92 -11.41
CA GLU A 12 24.39 -2.02 -10.61
C GLU A 12 23.09 -2.55 -11.22
N ASN A 13 22.39 -1.72 -11.99
CA ASN A 13 21.19 -2.10 -12.74
C ASN A 13 21.49 -2.50 -14.21
N ASN A 14 22.68 -3.00 -14.49
CA ASN A 14 23.14 -3.48 -15.81
C ASN A 14 23.18 -2.43 -16.94
N ILE A 15 23.23 -1.14 -16.61
CA ILE A 15 23.42 -0.07 -17.58
C ILE A 15 24.92 0.09 -17.86
N LYS A 16 25.31 0.17 -19.12
CA LYS A 16 26.72 0.38 -19.48
C LYS A 16 27.21 1.73 -18.98
N ARG A 17 28.50 1.81 -18.56
CA ARG A 17 29.09 3.04 -18.02
C ARG A 17 28.93 4.24 -18.92
N GLU A 18 29.14 4.06 -20.24
CA GLU A 18 28.99 5.13 -21.23
C GLU A 18 27.56 5.72 -21.28
N GLU A 19 26.53 4.88 -21.12
CA GLU A 19 25.15 5.32 -21.00
C GLU A 19 24.88 5.92 -19.63
N ALA A 20 25.40 5.32 -18.57
CA ALA A 20 25.24 5.80 -17.20
C ALA A 20 25.85 7.21 -17.02
N GLU A 21 26.92 7.56 -17.68
CA GLU A 21 27.54 8.89 -17.65
C GLU A 21 26.70 9.97 -18.33
N THR A 22 25.86 9.61 -19.30
CA THR A 22 24.98 10.55 -20.03
C THR A 22 23.60 10.69 -19.41
N MET A 23 23.18 9.76 -18.56
CA MET A 23 21.85 9.71 -17.95
C MET A 23 21.66 10.59 -16.69
N PRO A 24 22.66 10.84 -15.83
CA PRO A 24 22.40 11.54 -14.59
C PRO A 24 21.96 12.97 -14.82
N LYS A 25 20.70 13.24 -14.55
CA LYS A 25 20.20 14.60 -14.34
C LYS A 25 20.35 14.94 -12.87
N SER A 26 20.95 16.10 -12.56
CA SER A 26 20.97 16.58 -11.20
C SER A 26 19.56 16.92 -10.74
N VAL A 27 19.14 16.32 -9.64
CA VAL A 27 17.90 16.69 -8.95
C VAL A 27 18.29 17.43 -7.67
N THR A 28 17.93 18.69 -7.61
CA THR A 28 18.14 19.49 -6.40
C THR A 28 16.81 19.72 -5.71
N PHE A 29 16.71 19.33 -4.46
CA PHE A 29 15.57 19.65 -3.61
C PHE A 29 15.84 20.97 -2.89
N ILE A 30 15.05 21.97 -3.22
CA ILE A 30 15.07 23.26 -2.51
C ILE A 30 13.89 23.27 -1.55
N ALA A 31 14.17 23.17 -0.26
CA ALA A 31 13.15 23.25 0.76
C ALA A 31 12.59 24.67 0.79
N SER A 32 11.28 24.80 0.66
CA SER A 32 10.57 26.06 0.85
C SER A 32 9.31 25.83 1.68
N THR A 33 8.94 26.82 2.48
CA THR A 33 7.73 26.82 3.28
C THR A 33 6.75 27.87 2.76
N LEU A 34 5.50 27.80 3.19
CA LEU A 34 4.52 28.84 2.85
C LEU A 34 4.99 30.23 3.28
N GLN A 35 5.72 30.33 4.40
CA GLN A 35 6.22 31.59 4.94
C GLN A 35 7.25 32.28 4.04
N ASP A 36 7.93 31.51 3.18
CA ASP A 36 8.88 32.04 2.19
C ASP A 36 8.17 32.75 1.04
N ASN A 37 6.87 32.44 0.80
CA ASN A 37 6.06 33.05 -0.24
C ASN A 37 5.23 34.23 0.31
N LYS A 38 5.92 35.36 0.57
CA LYS A 38 5.29 36.59 1.09
C LYS A 38 4.20 37.16 0.18
N ILE A 39 4.32 36.95 -1.15
CA ILE A 39 3.36 37.44 -2.12
C ILE A 39 2.03 36.68 -1.97
N LEU A 40 2.09 35.35 -1.88
CA LEU A 40 0.91 34.51 -1.68
C LEU A 40 0.22 34.85 -0.35
N MET A 41 0.98 34.95 0.73
CA MET A 41 0.46 35.30 2.06
C MET A 41 -0.26 36.67 2.09
N LYS A 42 0.21 37.62 1.28
CA LYS A 42 -0.42 38.95 1.16
C LYS A 42 -1.70 38.90 0.31
N ASN A 43 -1.69 38.13 -0.77
CA ASN A 43 -2.78 38.09 -1.74
C ASN A 43 -3.93 37.17 -1.29
N ASP A 44 -3.62 36.09 -0.56
CA ASP A 44 -4.60 35.15 -0.01
C ASP A 44 -4.31 34.81 1.45
N PRO A 45 -4.77 35.66 2.40
CA PRO A 45 -4.60 35.37 3.83
C PRO A 45 -5.31 34.11 4.29
N GLY A 46 -6.34 33.65 3.55
CA GLY A 46 -7.10 32.43 3.85
C GLY A 46 -6.34 31.13 3.50
N TYR A 47 -5.33 31.22 2.66
CA TYR A 47 -4.57 30.04 2.19
C TYR A 47 -3.93 29.26 3.34
N LEU A 48 -3.39 29.97 4.33
CA LEU A 48 -2.83 29.36 5.53
C LEU A 48 -3.87 28.53 6.31
N ALA A 49 -5.07 29.08 6.47
CA ALA A 49 -6.16 28.40 7.17
C ALA A 49 -6.59 27.13 6.42
N ASN A 50 -6.63 27.20 5.09
CA ASN A 50 -6.94 26.04 4.24
C ASN A 50 -5.90 24.94 4.39
N LEU A 51 -4.61 25.27 4.41
CA LEU A 51 -3.54 24.29 4.64
C LEU A 51 -3.57 23.70 6.06
N GLN A 52 -3.93 24.49 7.07
CA GLN A 52 -4.06 24.02 8.45
C GLN A 52 -5.22 23.03 8.62
N ALA A 53 -6.27 23.13 7.81
CA ALA A 53 -7.43 22.24 7.81
C ALA A 53 -7.15 20.86 7.16
N LEU A 54 -6.03 20.73 6.44
CA LEU A 54 -5.67 19.47 5.79
C LEU A 54 -5.34 18.35 6.80
N PRO A 55 -5.50 17.07 6.41
CA PRO A 55 -5.00 15.94 7.18
C PRO A 55 -3.51 16.06 7.51
N LEU A 56 -3.09 15.49 8.62
CA LEU A 56 -1.75 15.66 9.18
C LEU A 56 -0.61 15.52 8.16
N VAL A 57 -0.65 14.45 7.34
CA VAL A 57 0.44 14.18 6.39
C VAL A 57 0.52 15.22 5.28
N GLU A 58 -0.62 15.62 4.75
CA GLU A 58 -0.71 16.65 3.71
C GLU A 58 -0.33 18.02 4.27
N ARG A 59 -0.80 18.35 5.47
CA ARG A 59 -0.43 19.57 6.16
C ARG A 59 1.08 19.64 6.40
N GLU A 60 1.70 18.58 6.90
CA GLU A 60 3.15 18.51 7.13
C GLU A 60 3.93 18.71 5.83
N ARG A 61 3.48 18.12 4.73
CA ARG A 61 4.13 18.28 3.42
C ARG A 61 3.99 19.68 2.86
N LEU A 62 2.76 20.19 2.81
CA LEU A 62 2.43 21.41 2.09
C LEU A 62 2.69 22.67 2.91
N LEU A 63 2.43 22.65 4.23
CA LEU A 63 2.62 23.81 5.11
C LEU A 63 4.03 23.90 5.64
N TYR A 64 4.62 22.76 6.06
CA TYR A 64 5.94 22.74 6.70
C TYR A 64 7.06 22.21 5.81
N GLY A 65 6.76 21.81 4.57
CA GLY A 65 7.76 21.29 3.63
C GLY A 65 8.36 19.95 4.06
N ASN A 66 7.70 19.22 4.98
CA ASN A 66 8.17 17.94 5.49
C ASN A 66 7.82 16.78 4.54
N TRP A 67 8.58 16.65 3.46
CA TRP A 67 8.39 15.59 2.48
C TRP A 67 8.84 14.19 2.95
N LYS A 68 9.53 14.11 4.07
CA LYS A 68 9.96 12.84 4.68
C LYS A 68 8.84 12.17 5.48
N ILE A 69 7.77 12.92 5.81
CA ILE A 69 6.65 12.34 6.54
C ILE A 69 5.98 11.27 5.68
N LYS A 70 5.86 10.09 6.24
CA LYS A 70 5.06 9.00 5.66
C LYS A 70 3.75 8.94 6.42
N ALA A 71 2.65 8.65 5.70
CA ALA A 71 1.43 8.26 6.39
C ALA A 71 1.80 7.11 7.34
N ALA A 72 1.49 7.25 8.62
CA ALA A 72 1.79 6.19 9.58
C ALA A 72 1.12 4.91 9.08
N ALA A 73 1.92 3.89 8.78
CA ALA A 73 1.39 2.58 8.44
C ALA A 73 0.45 2.16 9.59
N GLY A 74 -0.79 1.82 9.26
CA GLY A 74 -1.77 1.42 10.27
C GLY A 74 -2.70 2.53 10.76
N LEU A 75 -2.95 3.58 9.98
CA LEU A 75 -3.98 4.58 10.30
C LEU A 75 -5.38 3.97 10.49
N MET A 76 -5.72 2.92 9.73
CA MET A 76 -7.00 2.20 9.89
C MET A 76 -6.93 1.12 10.96
N PHE A 77 -5.81 0.38 11.04
CA PHE A 77 -5.63 -0.71 11.99
C PHE A 77 -4.34 -0.52 12.77
N LYS A 78 -4.45 -0.22 14.06
CA LYS A 78 -3.28 -0.18 14.95
C LYS A 78 -2.99 -1.60 15.43
N ARG A 79 -1.71 -1.99 15.49
CA ARG A 79 -1.31 -3.30 16.00
C ARG A 79 -1.84 -3.59 17.42
N THR A 80 -2.00 -2.56 18.24
CA THR A 80 -2.56 -2.66 19.57
C THR A 80 -4.05 -3.02 19.61
N GLN A 81 -4.75 -2.92 18.48
CA GLN A 81 -6.17 -3.29 18.35
C GLN A 81 -6.34 -4.73 17.87
N VAL A 82 -5.24 -5.41 17.49
CA VAL A 82 -5.24 -6.77 16.97
C VAL A 82 -4.68 -7.71 18.03
N ASN A 83 -5.54 -8.61 18.52
CA ASN A 83 -5.13 -9.66 19.43
C ASN A 83 -4.82 -10.92 18.63
N MET A 84 -3.62 -11.49 18.86
CA MET A 84 -3.27 -12.79 18.29
C MET A 84 -3.93 -13.89 19.10
N VAL A 85 -4.50 -14.87 18.41
CA VAL A 85 -5.13 -16.05 19.02
C VAL A 85 -4.48 -17.31 18.46
N SER A 86 -4.37 -18.37 19.27
CA SER A 86 -3.79 -19.65 18.85
C SER A 86 -4.77 -20.55 18.12
N GLU A 87 -6.07 -20.32 18.34
CA GLU A 87 -7.15 -21.15 17.75
C GLU A 87 -8.30 -20.28 17.22
N ILE A 88 -8.95 -20.78 16.18
CA ILE A 88 -10.13 -20.12 15.63
C ILE A 88 -11.31 -20.36 16.59
N PRO A 89 -11.99 -19.30 17.06
CA PRO A 89 -13.15 -19.42 17.92
C PRO A 89 -14.30 -20.19 17.25
N LYS A 90 -15.00 -21.01 18.02
CA LYS A 90 -16.11 -21.86 17.53
C LYS A 90 -17.42 -21.10 17.27
N ASP A 91 -17.52 -19.85 17.70
CA ASP A 91 -18.72 -19.01 17.64
C ASP A 91 -18.80 -18.15 16.36
N ILE A 92 -18.16 -18.57 15.27
CA ILE A 92 -18.24 -17.89 13.99
C ILE A 92 -19.60 -18.12 13.34
N ILE A 93 -20.28 -17.04 12.98
CA ILE A 93 -21.62 -17.07 12.37
C ILE A 93 -21.61 -16.78 10.87
N LEU A 94 -20.54 -16.22 10.34
CA LEU A 94 -20.38 -15.88 8.94
C LEU A 94 -18.90 -15.91 8.55
N TRP A 95 -18.62 -16.54 7.42
CA TRP A 95 -17.30 -16.51 6.78
C TRP A 95 -17.34 -15.73 5.46
N CYS A 96 -16.37 -14.89 5.23
CA CYS A 96 -16.20 -14.15 4.00
C CYS A 96 -14.72 -14.08 3.63
N ARG A 97 -14.40 -14.35 2.37
CA ARG A 97 -13.10 -14.06 1.79
C ARG A 97 -13.21 -12.88 0.84
N GLY A 98 -12.51 -11.80 1.16
CA GLY A 98 -12.33 -10.65 0.29
C GLY A 98 -11.07 -10.81 -0.56
N TRP A 99 -11.14 -10.42 -1.82
CA TRP A 99 -10.04 -10.43 -2.75
C TRP A 99 -9.72 -9.03 -3.26
N ASP A 100 -8.44 -8.76 -3.41
CA ASP A 100 -7.87 -7.66 -4.17
C ASP A 100 -7.00 -8.29 -5.26
N LEU A 101 -7.44 -8.16 -6.52
CA LEU A 101 -6.86 -8.91 -7.63
C LEU A 101 -5.91 -8.03 -8.43
N ALA A 102 -4.70 -8.55 -8.68
CA ALA A 102 -3.75 -7.98 -9.63
C ALA A 102 -3.29 -9.10 -10.58
N ALA A 103 -3.16 -8.78 -11.85
CA ALA A 103 -2.80 -9.74 -12.90
C ALA A 103 -1.41 -9.45 -13.46
N THR A 104 -0.47 -9.11 -12.60
CA THR A 104 0.93 -8.83 -12.94
C THR A 104 1.83 -9.95 -12.45
N SER A 105 2.58 -10.57 -13.37
CA SER A 105 3.54 -11.63 -13.05
C SER A 105 4.82 -11.07 -12.44
N GLU A 106 5.60 -11.93 -11.75
CA GLU A 106 6.90 -11.54 -11.16
C GLU A 106 7.93 -11.11 -12.20
N ASP A 107 7.78 -11.61 -13.45
CA ASP A 107 8.71 -11.36 -14.57
C ASP A 107 8.44 -10.03 -15.29
N GLU A 108 7.42 -9.28 -14.93
CA GLU A 108 7.14 -7.98 -15.52
C GLU A 108 8.07 -6.91 -14.92
N GLU A 109 8.68 -6.10 -15.79
CA GLU A 109 9.52 -4.98 -15.35
C GLU A 109 8.73 -3.98 -14.53
N GLY A 110 9.28 -3.57 -13.40
CA GLY A 110 8.67 -2.63 -12.47
C GLY A 110 8.40 -3.23 -11.10
N ASN A 111 7.39 -2.71 -10.41
CA ASN A 111 6.94 -3.21 -9.10
C ASN A 111 5.56 -3.86 -9.24
N PRO A 112 5.47 -5.13 -9.67
CA PRO A 112 4.20 -5.78 -9.96
C PRO A 112 3.33 -5.85 -8.69
N ALA A 113 2.04 -5.58 -8.86
CA ALA A 113 1.08 -5.59 -7.77
C ALA A 113 0.78 -7.02 -7.28
N TYR A 114 0.39 -7.15 -6.04
CA TYR A 114 0.03 -8.44 -5.44
C TYR A 114 -1.47 -8.71 -5.58
N THR A 115 -1.81 -9.96 -5.87
CA THR A 115 -3.14 -10.49 -5.58
C THR A 115 -3.20 -10.86 -4.11
N ALA A 116 -4.14 -10.27 -3.37
CA ALA A 116 -4.36 -10.54 -1.96
C ALA A 116 -5.75 -11.15 -1.72
N GLY A 117 -5.82 -12.14 -0.81
CA GLY A 117 -7.05 -12.75 -0.38
C GLY A 117 -7.08 -12.89 1.15
N VAL A 118 -8.11 -12.36 1.81
CA VAL A 118 -8.22 -12.38 3.28
C VAL A 118 -9.50 -13.07 3.71
N LEU A 119 -9.35 -14.16 4.49
CA LEU A 119 -10.48 -14.88 5.09
C LEU A 119 -10.83 -14.29 6.44
N ILE A 120 -12.05 -13.79 6.57
CA ILE A 120 -12.55 -13.15 7.78
C ILE A 120 -13.78 -13.90 8.29
N GLY A 121 -13.76 -14.23 9.59
CA GLY A 121 -14.91 -14.77 10.32
C GLY A 121 -15.56 -13.70 11.19
N LYS A 122 -16.88 -13.56 11.13
CA LYS A 122 -17.67 -12.74 12.05
C LYS A 122 -18.15 -13.61 13.21
N ARG A 123 -17.80 -13.22 14.41
CA ARG A 123 -18.22 -13.89 15.65
C ARG A 123 -19.62 -13.44 16.09
N ARG A 124 -20.30 -14.27 16.85
CA ARG A 124 -21.62 -13.95 17.46
C ARG A 124 -21.58 -12.71 18.34
N CYS A 125 -20.47 -12.44 19.02
CA CYS A 125 -20.25 -11.24 19.84
C CYS A 125 -19.98 -9.96 19.02
N GLY A 126 -20.04 -10.00 17.68
CA GLY A 126 -19.78 -8.86 16.78
C GLY A 126 -18.31 -8.61 16.45
N ARG A 127 -17.37 -9.31 17.08
CA ARG A 127 -15.94 -9.23 16.75
C ARG A 127 -15.62 -10.01 15.47
N TYR A 128 -14.49 -9.70 14.88
CA TYR A 128 -13.99 -10.36 13.68
C TYR A 128 -12.69 -11.10 13.98
N ILE A 129 -12.43 -12.14 13.21
CA ILE A 129 -11.15 -12.84 13.17
C ILE A 129 -10.64 -12.92 11.75
N VAL A 130 -9.35 -12.67 11.57
CA VAL A 130 -8.65 -12.97 10.31
C VAL A 130 -8.07 -14.38 10.48
N ALA A 131 -8.58 -15.32 9.69
CA ALA A 131 -8.21 -16.74 9.79
C ALA A 131 -7.11 -17.12 8.81
N ASP A 132 -7.06 -16.47 7.64
CA ASP A 132 -6.06 -16.75 6.62
C ASP A 132 -5.81 -15.52 5.75
N VAL A 133 -4.57 -15.38 5.28
CA VAL A 133 -4.14 -14.32 4.36
C VAL A 133 -3.30 -14.94 3.24
N ILE A 134 -3.74 -14.71 2.01
CA ILE A 134 -2.98 -15.02 0.80
C ILE A 134 -2.44 -13.71 0.24
N ASN A 135 -1.17 -13.69 -0.15
CA ASN A 135 -0.54 -12.55 -0.81
C ASN A 135 0.48 -13.06 -1.83
N LYS A 136 0.16 -13.00 -3.13
CA LYS A 136 0.97 -13.57 -4.20
C LYS A 136 1.01 -12.69 -5.43
N ARG A 137 2.10 -12.75 -6.18
CA ARG A 137 2.24 -12.23 -7.54
C ARG A 137 2.02 -13.36 -8.51
N LEU A 138 1.09 -13.26 -9.42
CA LEU A 138 0.69 -14.33 -10.32
C LEU A 138 0.19 -13.75 -11.64
N SER A 139 0.33 -14.54 -12.71
CA SER A 139 -0.32 -14.25 -13.99
C SER A 139 -1.84 -14.27 -13.87
N ALA A 140 -2.56 -13.60 -14.78
CA ALA A 140 -4.03 -13.56 -14.78
C ALA A 140 -4.67 -14.97 -14.76
N SER A 141 -4.08 -15.92 -15.48
CA SER A 141 -4.56 -17.32 -15.52
C SER A 141 -4.40 -18.01 -14.16
N ASP A 142 -3.31 -17.76 -13.46
CA ASP A 142 -3.00 -18.40 -12.19
C ASP A 142 -3.75 -17.73 -11.02
N VAL A 143 -4.03 -16.41 -11.11
CA VAL A 143 -4.95 -15.73 -10.19
C VAL A 143 -6.33 -16.40 -10.22
N ARG A 144 -6.89 -16.68 -11.42
CA ARG A 144 -8.17 -17.37 -11.54
C ARG A 144 -8.14 -18.77 -10.90
N LYS A 145 -7.07 -19.54 -11.14
CA LYS A 145 -6.90 -20.87 -10.53
C LYS A 145 -6.80 -20.75 -9.01
N LEU A 146 -6.00 -19.81 -8.52
CA LEU A 146 -5.83 -19.56 -7.08
C LEU A 146 -7.18 -19.28 -6.41
N VAL A 147 -7.98 -18.37 -6.97
CA VAL A 147 -9.29 -18.01 -6.41
C VAL A 147 -10.21 -19.24 -6.34
N LEU A 148 -10.29 -20.02 -7.41
CA LEU A 148 -11.14 -21.20 -7.46
C LEU A 148 -10.71 -22.30 -6.47
N MET A 149 -9.40 -22.61 -6.43
CA MET A 149 -8.85 -23.60 -5.50
C MET A 149 -9.02 -23.17 -4.05
N THR A 150 -8.79 -21.91 -3.75
CA THR A 150 -8.99 -21.36 -2.41
C THR A 150 -10.45 -21.40 -1.99
N ALA A 151 -11.38 -21.05 -2.89
CA ALA A 151 -12.82 -21.12 -2.58
C ALA A 151 -13.27 -22.57 -2.28
N GLN A 152 -12.71 -23.56 -2.98
CA GLN A 152 -12.98 -24.99 -2.70
C GLN A 152 -12.42 -25.41 -1.35
N ALA A 153 -11.18 -25.03 -1.04
CA ALA A 153 -10.53 -25.30 0.24
C ALA A 153 -11.28 -24.66 1.41
N ASP A 154 -11.65 -23.38 1.27
CA ASP A 154 -12.45 -22.66 2.26
C ASP A 154 -13.77 -23.37 2.53
N ARG A 155 -14.46 -23.80 1.46
CA ARG A 155 -15.73 -24.51 1.60
C ARG A 155 -15.56 -25.85 2.32
N ALA A 156 -14.49 -26.57 2.04
CA ALA A 156 -14.19 -27.84 2.70
C ALA A 156 -13.88 -27.66 4.21
N ALA A 157 -13.14 -26.59 4.56
CA ALA A 157 -12.69 -26.35 5.92
C ALA A 157 -13.75 -25.64 6.80
N TYR A 158 -14.50 -24.69 6.23
CA TYR A 158 -15.38 -23.79 6.99
C TYR A 158 -16.85 -23.84 6.59
N GLY A 159 -17.20 -24.68 5.62
CA GLY A 159 -18.56 -24.77 5.08
C GLY A 159 -18.90 -23.61 4.13
N ARG A 160 -19.97 -22.87 4.43
CA ARG A 160 -20.36 -21.74 3.57
C ARG A 160 -19.47 -20.53 3.78
N VAL A 161 -18.63 -20.22 2.80
CA VAL A 161 -17.80 -19.01 2.75
C VAL A 161 -18.23 -18.13 1.58
N VAL A 162 -18.55 -16.87 1.86
CA VAL A 162 -18.89 -15.87 0.83
C VAL A 162 -17.58 -15.38 0.20
N GLN A 163 -17.46 -15.50 -1.12
CA GLN A 163 -16.34 -14.94 -1.88
C GLN A 163 -16.73 -13.54 -2.37
N ARG A 164 -15.90 -12.53 -2.07
CA ARG A 164 -16.05 -11.15 -2.53
C ARG A 164 -14.92 -10.80 -3.48
N LEU A 165 -15.25 -10.61 -4.73
CA LEU A 165 -14.36 -10.17 -5.79
C LEU A 165 -14.63 -8.69 -6.06
N PRO A 166 -13.60 -7.89 -6.47
CA PRO A 166 -13.84 -6.54 -6.97
C PRO A 166 -14.79 -6.62 -8.17
N GLN A 167 -15.65 -5.64 -8.29
CA GLN A 167 -16.50 -5.42 -9.45
C GLN A 167 -15.98 -4.16 -10.13
N ASP A 168 -15.45 -4.34 -11.33
CA ASP A 168 -15.07 -3.24 -12.21
C ASP A 168 -16.31 -2.63 -12.87
#